data_65a75fccb907914c885b60418c8857b3
#
_entry.id   65a75fccb907914c885b60418c8857b3
#
_cell.length_a   1.000
_cell.length_b   1.000
_cell.length_c   1.000
_cell.angle_alpha   90.00
_cell.angle_beta   90.00
_cell.angle_gamma   90.00
#
_symmetry.space_group_name_H-M   'P 1'
#
loop_
_entity.id
_entity.type
_entity.pdbx_description
1 polymer ?
#
loop_
_entity_poly.entity_id
_entity_poly.type
_entity_poly.pdbx_seq_one_letter_code
_entity_poly.pdbx_strand_id
1 'polypeptide(L)'
;MFKDFLASITHNVISLIGTALAVASLVLMACLFAMEQFGFEGGPYIGILTYLILPMIFVLGLLLIPIGALLYRRKLRRLHGDEAMAAMPVFDLNRPATQRWTLIFLGATMLNIVILASATYKGVHYMETTEFCGMACHSVMEPEHTAHQRSPHSRVACADCHIGPGADWFVKSKLDGAWQLVAVAFDLYPRPVPTPLHELRPARDTCEQCHWPTKHIGDKLRVIKHYKEDEANTELTTALVMRVGGVEGTGGTGIHWHVNPDVKIRYRSDESREEIYEVEMTRADGTVMQYVDRKAPEDGGLWRDMDCVDCHNRPSHIYKPASNEVDRVIREGLVDRSLPFVKREGLRIIDQQFESHEAAREAILEQLQAYYAENHPEIAAEKADAIVAAGEALAGAYAVNIFPQMNVWWDTYPNHIGHEQSDGCTRCHNRKMRTEDREQIRNDCDLCHLVLAEEEENPDLVTMLQSE
;
A
#
# COMPACT_ATOMS: atom_id res chain seq x y z
N MET A 1 13.76 4.54 -57.04
CA MET A 1 13.07 3.65 -56.08
C MET A 1 13.34 4.01 -54.62
N PHE A 2 14.59 3.95 -54.10
CA PHE A 2 14.90 4.39 -52.76
C PHE A 2 14.74 5.91 -52.57
N LYS A 3 15.15 6.70 -53.60
CA LYS A 3 14.93 8.15 -53.63
C LYS A 3 13.44 8.51 -53.65
N ASP A 4 12.59 7.76 -54.29
CA ASP A 4 11.14 8.04 -54.35
C ASP A 4 10.43 7.64 -53.05
N PHE A 5 10.92 6.58 -52.38
CA PHE A 5 10.47 6.20 -51.06
C PHE A 5 10.91 7.24 -50.01
N LEU A 6 12.18 7.65 -50.04
CA LEU A 6 12.67 8.77 -49.21
C LEU A 6 11.92 10.06 -49.51
N ALA A 7 11.66 10.37 -50.78
CA ALA A 7 10.84 11.51 -51.13
C ALA A 7 9.41 11.43 -50.59
N SER A 8 8.78 10.27 -50.57
CA SER A 8 7.43 10.09 -49.97
C SER A 8 7.41 10.28 -48.45
N ILE A 9 8.52 10.03 -47.80
CA ILE A 9 8.67 10.28 -46.33
C ILE A 9 9.05 11.75 -46.08
N THR A 10 9.99 12.30 -46.85
CA THR A 10 10.52 13.66 -46.61
C THR A 10 9.60 14.79 -47.10
N HIS A 11 8.75 14.55 -48.08
CA HIS A 11 7.78 15.51 -48.60
C HIS A 11 6.41 15.47 -47.88
N ASN A 12 6.28 14.67 -46.82
CA ASN A 12 5.05 14.54 -46.07
C ASN A 12 5.30 14.93 -44.59
N VAL A 13 4.63 15.97 -44.12
CA VAL A 13 4.76 16.49 -42.80
C VAL A 13 4.50 15.43 -41.71
N ILE A 14 3.51 14.55 -41.92
CA ILE A 14 3.16 13.50 -40.94
C ILE A 14 4.29 12.50 -40.78
N SER A 15 4.87 12.01 -41.90
CA SER A 15 6.01 11.07 -41.83
C SER A 15 7.26 11.76 -41.27
N LEU A 16 7.45 13.05 -41.54
CA LEU A 16 8.58 13.82 -41.02
C LEU A 16 8.47 13.99 -39.50
N ILE A 17 7.29 14.32 -39.01
CA ILE A 17 6.99 14.37 -37.55
C ILE A 17 7.21 12.99 -36.92
N GLY A 18 6.69 11.92 -37.54
CA GLY A 18 6.89 10.55 -37.07
C GLY A 18 8.36 10.17 -36.97
N THR A 19 9.16 10.54 -38.02
CA THR A 19 10.61 10.28 -37.99
C THR A 19 11.31 11.09 -36.88
N ALA A 20 10.97 12.37 -36.74
CA ALA A 20 11.54 13.22 -35.69
C ALA A 20 11.22 12.67 -34.27
N LEU A 21 9.97 12.28 -34.02
CA LEU A 21 9.56 11.68 -32.76
C LEU A 21 10.30 10.35 -32.49
N ALA A 22 10.38 9.47 -33.50
CA ALA A 22 11.07 8.19 -33.32
C ALA A 22 12.58 8.36 -33.08
N VAL A 23 13.25 9.25 -33.79
CA VAL A 23 14.68 9.51 -33.59
C VAL A 23 14.95 10.19 -32.25
N ALA A 24 14.18 11.24 -31.91
CA ALA A 24 14.36 11.96 -30.66
C ALA A 24 14.13 11.06 -29.43
N SER A 25 13.03 10.28 -29.44
CA SER A 25 12.75 9.37 -28.32
C SER A 25 13.79 8.25 -28.21
N LEU A 26 14.27 7.70 -29.31
CA LEU A 26 15.32 6.68 -29.31
C LEU A 26 16.64 7.23 -28.72
N VAL A 27 17.06 8.43 -29.15
CA VAL A 27 18.29 9.08 -28.64
C VAL A 27 18.15 9.38 -27.15
N LEU A 28 17.01 9.94 -26.72
CA LEU A 28 16.77 10.22 -25.31
C LEU A 28 16.77 8.94 -24.46
N MET A 29 16.11 7.87 -24.91
CA MET A 29 16.13 6.57 -24.23
C MET A 29 17.54 6.03 -24.10
N ALA A 30 18.33 6.08 -25.17
CA ALA A 30 19.71 5.62 -25.16
C ALA A 30 20.59 6.44 -24.20
N CYS A 31 20.44 7.77 -24.19
CA CYS A 31 21.16 8.66 -23.28
C CYS A 31 20.80 8.39 -21.82
N LEU A 32 19.50 8.34 -21.50
CA LEU A 32 19.03 8.09 -20.12
C LEU A 32 19.44 6.71 -19.63
N PHE A 33 19.31 5.69 -20.48
CA PHE A 33 19.78 4.35 -20.17
C PHE A 33 21.31 4.30 -19.91
N ALA A 34 22.10 5.00 -20.74
CA ALA A 34 23.55 5.09 -20.51
C ALA A 34 23.86 5.81 -19.20
N MET A 35 23.19 6.91 -18.88
CA MET A 35 23.36 7.63 -17.62
C MET A 35 23.07 6.73 -16.41
N GLU A 36 22.00 5.94 -16.47
CA GLU A 36 21.64 4.95 -15.42
C GLU A 36 22.77 3.90 -15.22
N GLN A 37 23.39 3.40 -16.33
CA GLN A 37 24.52 2.46 -16.21
C GLN A 37 25.77 3.08 -15.58
N PHE A 38 25.93 4.41 -15.65
CA PHE A 38 27.04 5.14 -15.00
C PHE A 38 26.70 5.63 -13.59
N GLY A 39 25.61 5.12 -12.97
CA GLY A 39 25.27 5.40 -11.58
C GLY A 39 24.48 6.71 -11.36
N PHE A 40 23.86 7.25 -12.42
CA PHE A 40 22.96 8.38 -12.26
C PHE A 40 21.61 7.88 -11.72
N GLU A 41 21.36 8.11 -10.46
CA GLU A 41 20.08 7.87 -9.80
C GLU A 41 19.14 9.05 -10.05
N GLY A 42 18.50 9.03 -11.20
CA GLY A 42 17.50 10.05 -11.52
C GLY A 42 16.17 9.67 -10.95
N GLY A 43 15.72 10.15 -9.88
CA GLY A 43 14.47 9.91 -9.17
C GLY A 43 13.30 9.21 -9.92
N PRO A 44 12.20 8.88 -9.27
CA PRO A 44 11.13 8.03 -9.81
C PRO A 44 10.54 8.52 -11.14
N TYR A 45 10.54 9.83 -11.37
CA TYR A 45 10.01 10.44 -12.61
C TYR A 45 10.86 10.15 -13.85
N ILE A 46 12.18 10.01 -13.70
CA ILE A 46 13.07 9.67 -14.84
C ILE A 46 12.80 8.24 -15.31
N GLY A 47 12.55 7.30 -14.38
CA GLY A 47 12.11 5.94 -14.73
C GLY A 47 10.81 5.92 -15.53
N ILE A 48 9.80 6.69 -15.13
CA ILE A 48 8.53 6.83 -15.87
C ILE A 48 8.80 7.38 -17.29
N LEU A 49 9.62 8.43 -17.38
CA LEU A 49 9.96 9.02 -18.68
C LEU A 49 10.67 8.01 -19.60
N THR A 50 11.70 7.32 -19.07
CA THR A 50 12.57 6.44 -19.86
C THR A 50 11.87 5.16 -20.28
N TYR A 51 11.11 4.52 -19.38
CA TYR A 51 10.57 3.19 -19.60
C TYR A 51 9.09 3.14 -19.98
N LEU A 52 8.35 4.24 -19.81
CA LEU A 52 6.93 4.30 -20.17
C LEU A 52 6.64 5.33 -21.27
N ILE A 53 6.99 6.59 -21.06
CA ILE A 53 6.59 7.69 -21.95
C ILE A 53 7.38 7.64 -23.26
N LEU A 54 8.71 7.59 -23.23
CA LEU A 54 9.54 7.61 -24.41
C LEU A 54 9.32 6.39 -25.35
N PRO A 55 9.15 5.14 -24.87
CA PRO A 55 8.77 4.02 -25.71
C PRO A 55 7.42 4.22 -26.42
N MET A 56 6.42 4.81 -25.76
CA MET A 56 5.13 5.12 -26.36
C MET A 56 5.27 6.15 -27.48
N ILE A 57 6.05 7.23 -27.24
CA ILE A 57 6.35 8.25 -28.28
C ILE A 57 7.10 7.62 -29.44
N PHE A 58 8.05 6.72 -29.18
CA PHE A 58 8.81 6.01 -30.20
C PHE A 58 7.90 5.16 -31.08
N VAL A 59 7.03 4.35 -30.50
CA VAL A 59 6.05 3.54 -31.24
C VAL A 59 5.09 4.41 -32.06
N LEU A 60 4.59 5.50 -31.46
CA LEU A 60 3.74 6.47 -32.17
C LEU A 60 4.48 7.06 -33.37
N GLY A 61 5.74 7.46 -33.20
CA GLY A 61 6.59 7.94 -34.32
C GLY A 61 6.73 6.92 -35.43
N LEU A 62 7.01 5.65 -35.10
CA LEU A 62 7.12 4.57 -36.04
C LEU A 62 5.80 4.32 -36.80
N LEU A 63 4.65 4.46 -36.18
CA LEU A 63 3.33 4.31 -36.79
C LEU A 63 2.99 5.49 -37.72
N LEU A 64 3.37 6.70 -37.39
CA LEU A 64 3.12 7.90 -38.18
C LEU A 64 3.87 7.89 -39.51
N ILE A 65 5.03 7.26 -39.59
CA ILE A 65 5.83 7.18 -40.85
C ILE A 65 5.04 6.50 -41.98
N PRO A 66 4.58 5.25 -41.87
CA PRO A 66 3.82 4.59 -42.95
C PRO A 66 2.43 5.22 -43.14
N ILE A 67 1.77 5.69 -42.08
CA ILE A 67 0.47 6.36 -42.21
C ILE A 67 0.61 7.62 -43.08
N GLY A 68 1.59 8.45 -42.77
CA GLY A 68 1.85 9.66 -43.53
C GLY A 68 2.19 9.35 -45.01
N ALA A 69 3.03 8.36 -45.25
CA ALA A 69 3.36 7.92 -46.61
C ALA A 69 2.11 7.43 -47.40
N LEU A 70 1.23 6.67 -46.76
CA LEU A 70 -0.04 6.22 -47.32
C LEU A 70 -1.00 7.38 -47.62
N LEU A 71 -1.14 8.32 -46.72
CA LEU A 71 -1.99 9.51 -46.89
C LEU A 71 -1.47 10.41 -48.03
N TYR A 72 -0.15 10.59 -48.12
CA TYR A 72 0.49 11.36 -49.19
C TYR A 72 0.26 10.71 -50.56
N ARG A 73 0.42 9.38 -50.66
CA ARG A 73 0.11 8.64 -51.87
C ARG A 73 -1.36 8.76 -52.28
N ARG A 74 -2.29 8.66 -51.32
CA ARG A 74 -3.73 8.86 -51.58
C ARG A 74 -4.03 10.27 -52.09
N LYS A 75 -3.35 11.30 -51.56
CA LYS A 75 -3.46 12.69 -52.01
C LYS A 75 -2.93 12.86 -53.43
N LEU A 76 -1.75 12.33 -53.73
CA LEU A 76 -1.15 12.36 -55.09
C LEU A 76 -2.06 11.67 -56.13
N ARG A 77 -2.61 10.51 -55.78
CA ARG A 77 -3.53 9.78 -56.64
C ARG A 77 -4.79 10.59 -56.97
N ARG A 78 -5.33 11.33 -56.01
CA ARG A 78 -6.50 12.19 -56.22
C ARG A 78 -6.21 13.42 -57.07
N LEU A 79 -4.99 13.95 -57.02
CA LEU A 79 -4.61 15.16 -57.74
C LEU A 79 -4.11 14.93 -59.16
N HIS A 80 -3.44 13.81 -59.42
CA HIS A 80 -2.70 13.57 -60.66
C HIS A 80 -3.10 12.28 -61.39
N GLY A 81 -4.14 11.57 -60.93
CA GLY A 81 -4.59 10.30 -61.50
C GLY A 81 -3.66 9.10 -61.26
N ASP A 82 -4.05 7.93 -61.79
CA ASP A 82 -3.30 6.68 -61.56
C ASP A 82 -1.98 6.64 -62.33
N GLU A 83 -1.83 7.42 -63.42
CA GLU A 83 -0.60 7.49 -64.26
C GLU A 83 0.58 8.17 -63.54
N ALA A 84 0.31 9.04 -62.58
CA ALA A 84 1.35 9.71 -61.78
C ALA A 84 1.91 8.84 -60.66
N MET A 85 1.35 7.66 -60.43
CA MET A 85 1.88 6.72 -59.44
C MET A 85 3.05 5.96 -60.03
N ALA A 86 4.26 6.24 -59.58
CA ALA A 86 5.38 5.34 -59.77
C ALA A 86 4.97 3.91 -59.37
N ALA A 87 5.23 2.95 -60.26
CA ALA A 87 4.90 1.55 -60.06
C ALA A 87 5.32 1.11 -58.66
N MET A 88 4.53 0.28 -58.01
CA MET A 88 4.92 -0.30 -56.69
C MET A 88 6.36 -0.80 -56.76
N PRO A 89 7.19 -0.54 -55.76
CA PRO A 89 8.56 -1.01 -55.78
C PRO A 89 8.58 -2.53 -55.91
N VAL A 90 9.12 -3.03 -57.00
CA VAL A 90 9.33 -4.47 -57.19
C VAL A 90 10.47 -4.88 -56.26
N PHE A 91 10.18 -5.72 -55.30
CA PHE A 91 11.17 -6.32 -54.38
C PHE A 91 11.85 -7.48 -55.12
N ASP A 92 12.86 -7.18 -55.91
CA ASP A 92 13.66 -8.18 -56.60
C ASP A 92 14.81 -8.59 -55.66
N LEU A 93 14.66 -9.70 -54.98
CA LEU A 93 15.67 -10.25 -54.06
C LEU A 93 16.91 -10.80 -54.81
N ASN A 94 16.90 -10.91 -56.16
CA ASN A 94 18.08 -11.29 -56.90
C ASN A 94 19.09 -10.13 -57.08
N ARG A 95 18.69 -8.89 -56.75
CA ARG A 95 19.59 -7.73 -56.79
C ARG A 95 20.40 -7.59 -55.51
N PRO A 96 21.75 -7.53 -55.58
CA PRO A 96 22.60 -7.41 -54.36
C PRO A 96 22.28 -6.18 -53.52
N ALA A 97 21.86 -5.08 -54.15
CA ALA A 97 21.44 -3.88 -53.43
C ALA A 97 20.15 -4.11 -52.61
N THR A 98 19.17 -4.82 -53.18
CA THR A 98 17.92 -5.17 -52.47
C THR A 98 18.19 -6.12 -51.33
N GLN A 99 19.07 -7.12 -51.50
CA GLN A 99 19.49 -8.02 -50.42
C GLN A 99 20.11 -7.27 -49.25
N ARG A 100 21.06 -6.35 -49.53
CA ARG A 100 21.70 -5.53 -48.46
C ARG A 100 20.66 -4.72 -47.68
N TRP A 101 19.77 -4.03 -48.38
CA TRP A 101 18.75 -3.22 -47.71
C TRP A 101 17.74 -4.06 -46.94
N THR A 102 17.37 -5.24 -47.43
CA THR A 102 16.52 -6.19 -46.73
C THR A 102 17.22 -6.69 -45.46
N LEU A 103 18.51 -7.05 -45.54
CA LEU A 103 19.27 -7.47 -44.38
C LEU A 103 19.41 -6.33 -43.32
N ILE A 104 19.70 -5.10 -43.76
CA ILE A 104 19.77 -3.93 -42.88
C ILE A 104 18.40 -3.70 -42.23
N PHE A 105 17.30 -3.76 -43.00
CA PHE A 105 15.95 -3.61 -42.45
C PHE A 105 15.60 -4.69 -41.44
N LEU A 106 15.88 -5.95 -41.75
CA LEU A 106 15.64 -7.07 -40.81
C LEU A 106 16.52 -6.95 -39.56
N GLY A 107 17.79 -6.59 -39.70
CA GLY A 107 18.70 -6.36 -38.56
C GLY A 107 18.25 -5.20 -37.69
N ALA A 108 17.85 -4.07 -38.28
CA ALA A 108 17.30 -2.94 -37.57
C ALA A 108 15.97 -3.28 -36.87
N THR A 109 15.09 -4.03 -37.52
CA THR A 109 13.84 -4.50 -36.91
C THR A 109 14.11 -5.44 -35.75
N MET A 110 15.03 -6.38 -35.86
CA MET A 110 15.41 -7.27 -34.79
C MET A 110 15.99 -6.48 -33.59
N LEU A 111 16.88 -5.52 -33.88
CA LEU A 111 17.42 -4.64 -32.83
C LEU A 111 16.31 -3.85 -32.10
N ASN A 112 15.37 -3.28 -32.89
CA ASN A 112 14.21 -2.59 -32.28
C ASN A 112 13.35 -3.51 -31.43
N ILE A 113 13.10 -4.74 -31.87
CA ILE A 113 12.36 -5.73 -31.05
C ILE A 113 13.09 -5.99 -29.73
N VAL A 114 14.41 -6.18 -29.76
CA VAL A 114 15.21 -6.40 -28.55
C VAL A 114 15.17 -5.19 -27.62
N ILE A 115 15.31 -3.97 -28.18
CA ILE A 115 15.24 -2.73 -27.38
C ILE A 115 13.86 -2.58 -26.74
N LEU A 116 12.78 -2.73 -27.51
CA LEU A 116 11.42 -2.59 -27.01
C LEU A 116 11.08 -3.66 -25.96
N ALA A 117 11.45 -4.92 -26.23
CA ALA A 117 11.23 -6.00 -25.29
C ALA A 117 11.97 -5.75 -23.96
N SER A 118 13.24 -5.32 -24.04
CA SER A 118 14.04 -4.98 -22.85
C SER A 118 13.48 -3.78 -22.10
N ALA A 119 13.09 -2.72 -22.81
CA ALA A 119 12.49 -1.54 -22.19
C ALA A 119 11.13 -1.86 -21.54
N THR A 120 10.30 -2.64 -22.22
CA THR A 120 9.01 -3.08 -21.66
C THR A 120 9.21 -3.94 -20.42
N TYR A 121 10.13 -4.92 -20.47
CA TYR A 121 10.44 -5.77 -19.31
C TYR A 121 10.91 -4.94 -18.11
N LYS A 122 11.89 -4.05 -18.30
CA LYS A 122 12.38 -3.16 -17.26
C LYS A 122 11.29 -2.21 -16.74
N GLY A 123 10.48 -1.66 -17.64
CA GLY A 123 9.37 -0.78 -17.28
C GLY A 123 8.33 -1.47 -16.42
N VAL A 124 7.93 -2.69 -16.76
CA VAL A 124 6.99 -3.48 -15.96
C VAL A 124 7.59 -3.79 -14.60
N HIS A 125 8.83 -4.26 -14.56
CA HIS A 125 9.52 -4.56 -13.31
C HIS A 125 9.65 -3.32 -12.40
N TYR A 126 9.99 -2.16 -12.98
CA TYR A 126 10.05 -0.90 -12.23
C TYR A 126 8.69 -0.48 -11.67
N MET A 127 7.60 -0.63 -12.44
CA MET A 127 6.24 -0.31 -11.97
C MET A 127 5.73 -1.23 -10.86
N GLU A 128 6.40 -2.34 -10.59
CA GLU A 128 6.07 -3.27 -9.50
C GLU A 128 6.91 -3.04 -8.24
N THR A 129 7.87 -2.11 -8.28
CA THR A 129 8.70 -1.78 -7.11
C THR A 129 7.93 -0.95 -6.10
N THR A 130 8.33 -1.06 -4.82
CA THR A 130 7.79 -0.26 -3.72
C THR A 130 8.07 1.23 -3.92
N GLU A 131 9.25 1.57 -4.48
CA GLU A 131 9.66 2.93 -4.81
C GLU A 131 8.72 3.56 -5.84
N PHE A 132 8.37 2.83 -6.90
CA PHE A 132 7.41 3.34 -7.88
C PHE A 132 6.05 3.63 -7.24
N CYS A 133 5.50 2.66 -6.51
CA CYS A 133 4.18 2.80 -5.89
C CYS A 133 4.16 3.91 -4.82
N GLY A 134 5.18 3.97 -3.97
CA GLY A 134 5.23 4.89 -2.83
C GLY A 134 5.76 6.29 -3.16
N MET A 135 6.65 6.42 -4.15
CA MET A 135 7.38 7.67 -4.40
C MET A 135 7.01 8.36 -5.72
N ALA A 136 6.53 7.65 -6.73
CA ALA A 136 6.05 8.29 -7.96
C ALA A 136 4.75 9.09 -7.73
N CYS A 137 3.90 8.60 -6.82
CA CYS A 137 2.67 9.27 -6.38
C CYS A 137 2.80 9.72 -4.92
N HIS A 138 3.94 10.30 -4.54
CA HIS A 138 4.35 10.55 -3.16
C HIS A 138 3.30 11.29 -2.33
N SER A 139 2.61 12.29 -2.87
CA SER A 139 1.61 13.05 -2.12
C SER A 139 0.41 12.22 -1.69
N VAL A 140 -0.05 11.30 -2.55
CA VAL A 140 -1.22 10.43 -2.27
C VAL A 140 -0.81 9.22 -1.44
N MET A 141 0.35 8.64 -1.76
CA MET A 141 0.80 7.37 -1.20
C MET A 141 1.71 7.52 0.02
N GLU A 142 2.04 8.74 0.42
CA GLU A 142 2.91 9.02 1.57
C GLU A 142 2.43 8.33 2.86
N PRO A 143 1.13 8.40 3.23
CA PRO A 143 0.64 7.71 4.41
C PRO A 143 0.86 6.20 4.35
N GLU A 144 0.42 5.57 3.26
CA GLU A 144 0.48 4.12 3.09
C GLU A 144 1.93 3.62 2.94
N HIS A 145 2.78 4.37 2.22
CA HIS A 145 4.19 4.05 2.08
C HIS A 145 4.93 4.14 3.42
N THR A 146 4.70 5.21 4.19
CA THR A 146 5.32 5.39 5.52
C THR A 146 4.88 4.30 6.48
N ALA A 147 3.59 3.97 6.51
CA ALA A 147 3.07 2.89 7.34
C ALA A 147 3.66 1.52 6.92
N HIS A 148 3.76 1.25 5.62
CA HIS A 148 4.36 0.03 5.08
C HIS A 148 5.83 -0.12 5.50
N GLN A 149 6.65 0.92 5.38
CA GLN A 149 8.06 0.88 5.77
C GLN A 149 8.28 0.52 7.25
N ARG A 150 7.31 0.78 8.11
CA ARG A 150 7.31 0.48 9.55
C ARG A 150 6.60 -0.83 9.90
N SER A 151 6.07 -1.52 8.92
CA SER A 151 5.30 -2.75 9.11
C SER A 151 6.19 -4.00 9.13
N PRO A 152 5.70 -5.12 9.67
CA PRO A 152 6.36 -6.42 9.52
C PRO A 152 6.57 -6.84 8.05
N HIS A 153 5.80 -6.27 7.12
CA HIS A 153 5.85 -6.56 5.68
C HIS A 153 6.68 -5.54 4.89
N SER A 154 7.51 -4.71 5.53
CA SER A 154 8.32 -3.67 4.87
C SER A 154 9.25 -4.18 3.75
N ARG A 155 9.53 -5.48 3.72
CA ARG A 155 10.34 -6.15 2.67
C ARG A 155 9.52 -6.83 1.59
N VAL A 156 8.19 -6.84 1.70
CA VAL A 156 7.27 -7.40 0.71
C VAL A 156 6.88 -6.29 -0.25
N ALA A 157 6.98 -6.51 -1.55
CA ALA A 157 6.63 -5.47 -2.51
C ALA A 157 5.13 -5.18 -2.50
N CYS A 158 4.75 -3.92 -2.72
CA CYS A 158 3.34 -3.52 -2.81
C CYS A 158 2.58 -4.37 -3.84
N ALA A 159 3.23 -4.67 -4.96
CA ALA A 159 2.69 -5.49 -6.04
C ALA A 159 2.31 -6.92 -5.59
N ASP A 160 3.04 -7.52 -4.65
CA ASP A 160 2.78 -8.89 -4.19
C ASP A 160 1.39 -9.03 -3.54
N CYS A 161 0.94 -7.97 -2.83
CA CYS A 161 -0.37 -7.95 -2.19
C CYS A 161 -1.45 -7.31 -3.08
N HIS A 162 -1.14 -6.20 -3.77
CA HIS A 162 -2.12 -5.41 -4.53
C HIS A 162 -2.35 -5.91 -5.96
N ILE A 163 -1.38 -6.57 -6.56
CA ILE A 163 -1.48 -7.15 -7.91
C ILE A 163 -1.52 -8.68 -7.81
N GLY A 164 -0.46 -9.27 -7.25
CA GLY A 164 -0.28 -10.70 -7.13
C GLY A 164 -0.14 -11.41 -8.48
N PRO A 165 0.04 -12.75 -8.49
CA PRO A 165 0.20 -13.53 -9.71
C PRO A 165 -1.11 -13.68 -10.49
N GLY A 166 -1.00 -13.78 -11.82
CA GLY A 166 -2.09 -14.04 -12.75
C GLY A 166 -2.31 -12.92 -13.76
N ALA A 167 -2.56 -13.32 -15.02
CA ALA A 167 -2.71 -12.39 -16.12
C ALA A 167 -3.91 -11.45 -15.95
N ASP A 168 -5.01 -11.96 -15.46
CA ASP A 168 -6.25 -11.18 -15.28
C ASP A 168 -6.05 -10.05 -14.26
N TRP A 169 -5.44 -10.36 -13.13
CA TRP A 169 -5.11 -9.35 -12.11
C TRP A 169 -4.06 -8.36 -12.58
N PHE A 170 -3.07 -8.81 -13.34
CA PHE A 170 -2.09 -7.93 -13.95
C PHE A 170 -2.75 -6.91 -14.88
N VAL A 171 -3.60 -7.37 -15.82
CA VAL A 171 -4.30 -6.48 -16.76
C VAL A 171 -5.21 -5.51 -16.02
N LYS A 172 -6.00 -5.99 -15.04
CA LYS A 172 -6.87 -5.15 -14.21
C LYS A 172 -6.07 -4.06 -13.51
N SER A 173 -4.97 -4.41 -12.84
CA SER A 173 -4.13 -3.44 -12.13
C SER A 173 -3.53 -2.36 -13.05
N LYS A 174 -3.20 -2.69 -14.31
CA LYS A 174 -2.68 -1.69 -15.27
C LYS A 174 -3.78 -0.74 -15.75
N LEU A 175 -5.01 -1.21 -15.90
CA LEU A 175 -6.16 -0.36 -16.25
C LEU A 175 -6.52 0.58 -15.08
N ASP A 176 -6.58 0.05 -13.87
CA ASP A 176 -6.83 0.83 -12.65
C ASP A 176 -5.70 1.85 -12.41
N GLY A 177 -4.44 1.43 -12.60
CA GLY A 177 -3.28 2.32 -12.52
C GLY A 177 -3.30 3.45 -13.55
N ALA A 178 -3.80 3.20 -14.77
CA ALA A 178 -3.98 4.25 -15.78
C ALA A 178 -5.00 5.31 -15.32
N TRP A 179 -6.11 4.89 -14.69
CA TRP A 179 -7.07 5.81 -14.09
C TRP A 179 -6.46 6.57 -12.91
N GLN A 180 -5.69 5.90 -12.05
CA GLN A 180 -5.02 6.54 -10.91
C GLN A 180 -4.07 7.65 -11.34
N LEU A 181 -3.34 7.47 -12.46
CA LEU A 181 -2.49 8.53 -13.03
C LEU A 181 -3.31 9.77 -13.41
N VAL A 182 -4.48 9.57 -14.03
CA VAL A 182 -5.40 10.67 -14.36
C VAL A 182 -5.93 11.32 -13.08
N ALA A 183 -6.35 10.51 -12.10
CA ALA A 183 -6.88 11.01 -10.84
C ALA A 183 -5.86 11.85 -10.07
N VAL A 184 -4.59 11.44 -10.05
CA VAL A 184 -3.50 12.21 -9.42
C VAL A 184 -3.19 13.50 -10.20
N ALA A 185 -3.11 13.42 -11.53
CA ALA A 185 -2.79 14.58 -12.36
C ALA A 185 -3.84 15.70 -12.28
N PHE A 186 -5.10 15.35 -12.04
CA PHE A 186 -6.22 16.29 -11.98
C PHE A 186 -6.81 16.45 -10.57
N ASP A 187 -6.14 15.93 -9.54
CA ASP A 187 -6.57 16.01 -8.12
C ASP A 187 -8.00 15.46 -7.87
N LEU A 188 -8.32 14.31 -8.47
CA LEU A 188 -9.63 13.69 -8.42
C LEU A 188 -9.76 12.56 -7.37
N TYR A 189 -8.71 12.30 -6.60
CA TYR A 189 -8.72 11.24 -5.59
C TYR A 189 -9.29 11.73 -4.25
N PRO A 190 -9.98 10.85 -3.51
CA PRO A 190 -10.53 11.19 -2.20
C PRO A 190 -9.44 11.33 -1.13
N ARG A 191 -9.70 12.17 -0.13
CA ARG A 191 -8.86 12.37 1.05
C ARG A 191 -9.71 12.24 2.32
N PRO A 192 -9.46 11.24 3.17
CA PRO A 192 -8.48 10.16 3.04
C PRO A 192 -8.84 9.14 1.94
N VAL A 193 -7.89 8.27 1.59
CA VAL A 193 -8.17 7.13 0.70
C VAL A 193 -9.16 6.19 1.40
N PRO A 194 -10.29 5.84 0.77
CA PRO A 194 -11.33 5.04 1.42
C PRO A 194 -10.86 3.61 1.71
N THR A 195 -11.36 3.05 2.80
CA THR A 195 -11.14 1.66 3.17
C THR A 195 -12.47 1.05 3.63
N PRO A 196 -12.68 -0.24 3.42
CA PRO A 196 -11.81 -1.23 2.75
C PRO A 196 -11.75 -1.01 1.23
N LEU A 197 -10.64 -1.41 0.60
CA LEU A 197 -10.53 -1.41 -0.85
C LEU A 197 -11.39 -2.54 -1.43
N HIS A 198 -12.30 -2.20 -2.38
CA HIS A 198 -13.26 -3.16 -2.94
C HIS A 198 -12.67 -4.10 -3.99
N GLU A 199 -11.53 -3.75 -4.57
CA GLU A 199 -10.98 -4.42 -5.74
C GLU A 199 -9.71 -5.24 -5.46
N LEU A 200 -9.44 -5.54 -4.19
CA LEU A 200 -8.35 -6.43 -3.83
C LEU A 200 -8.69 -7.89 -4.18
N ARG A 201 -7.66 -8.66 -4.47
CA ARG A 201 -7.76 -10.12 -4.56
C ARG A 201 -8.31 -10.68 -3.24
N PRO A 202 -8.94 -11.88 -3.28
CA PRO A 202 -9.24 -12.60 -2.06
C PRO A 202 -7.99 -12.69 -1.18
N ALA A 203 -8.11 -12.30 0.09
CA ALA A 203 -6.93 -12.19 0.96
C ALA A 203 -6.26 -13.54 1.17
N ARG A 204 -7.04 -14.62 1.20
CA ARG A 204 -6.52 -15.99 1.27
C ARG A 204 -5.55 -16.31 0.13
N ASP A 205 -5.90 -15.97 -1.10
CA ASP A 205 -5.05 -16.20 -2.28
C ASP A 205 -3.73 -15.42 -2.24
N THR A 206 -3.68 -14.33 -1.48
CA THR A 206 -2.50 -13.49 -1.29
C THR A 206 -1.70 -13.94 -0.06
N CYS A 207 -2.35 -14.01 1.09
CA CYS A 207 -1.70 -14.26 2.38
C CYS A 207 -1.15 -15.69 2.49
N GLU A 208 -1.90 -16.69 2.00
CA GLU A 208 -1.50 -18.09 2.08
C GLU A 208 -0.33 -18.48 1.16
N GLN A 209 0.17 -17.56 0.33
CA GLN A 209 1.45 -17.75 -0.37
C GLN A 209 2.64 -17.79 0.58
N CYS A 210 2.54 -17.09 1.72
CA CYS A 210 3.59 -17.01 2.74
C CYS A 210 3.13 -17.49 4.12
N HIS A 211 1.84 -17.32 4.45
CA HIS A 211 1.25 -17.70 5.72
C HIS A 211 0.41 -18.96 5.58
N TRP A 212 0.61 -19.93 6.48
CA TRP A 212 -0.19 -21.14 6.54
C TRP A 212 -0.91 -21.21 7.88
N PRO A 213 -2.16 -20.77 8.00
CA PRO A 213 -2.91 -20.77 9.27
C PRO A 213 -2.96 -22.15 9.92
N THR A 214 -2.99 -23.21 9.12
CA THR A 214 -3.00 -24.61 9.57
C THR A 214 -1.72 -25.04 10.29
N LYS A 215 -0.61 -24.30 10.12
CA LYS A 215 0.68 -24.60 10.76
C LYS A 215 0.98 -23.76 11.99
N HIS A 216 0.15 -22.77 12.30
CA HIS A 216 0.27 -22.01 13.54
C HIS A 216 -0.35 -22.80 14.68
N ILE A 217 0.48 -23.52 15.40
CA ILE A 217 0.07 -24.34 16.54
C ILE A 217 0.61 -23.70 17.81
N GLY A 218 -0.28 -23.46 18.76
CA GLY A 218 0.08 -23.00 20.10
C GLY A 218 -0.35 -21.58 20.43
N ASP A 219 -0.02 -21.20 21.63
CA ASP A 219 -0.36 -19.91 22.21
C ASP A 219 0.83 -18.96 22.12
N LYS A 220 0.56 -17.65 22.12
CA LYS A 220 1.58 -16.63 22.01
C LYS A 220 1.52 -15.67 23.21
N LEU A 221 2.60 -15.60 23.97
CA LEU A 221 2.75 -14.58 25.01
C LEU A 221 2.86 -13.20 24.34
N ARG A 222 2.06 -12.26 24.83
CA ARG A 222 2.12 -10.84 24.48
C ARG A 222 2.29 -10.03 25.75
N VAL A 223 3.35 -9.27 25.81
CA VAL A 223 3.63 -8.33 26.91
C VAL A 223 3.51 -6.92 26.34
N ILE A 224 2.60 -6.16 26.94
CA ILE A 224 2.31 -4.78 26.54
C ILE A 224 2.72 -3.89 27.69
N LYS A 225 3.54 -2.88 27.40
CA LYS A 225 3.94 -1.84 28.37
C LYS A 225 3.34 -0.52 27.95
N HIS A 226 2.72 0.14 28.90
CA HIS A 226 2.19 1.49 28.77
C HIS A 226 2.53 2.31 30.02
N TYR A 227 2.32 3.62 29.93
CA TYR A 227 2.72 4.54 31.00
C TYR A 227 1.52 5.36 31.46
N LYS A 228 1.40 5.55 32.77
CA LYS A 228 0.41 6.45 33.36
C LYS A 228 0.72 7.91 33.04
N GLU A 229 -0.29 8.74 33.07
CA GLU A 229 -0.19 10.19 32.88
C GLU A 229 0.16 10.92 34.18
N ASP A 230 0.82 10.21 35.13
CA ASP A 230 1.27 10.74 36.42
C ASP A 230 2.67 11.39 36.30
N GLU A 231 3.13 11.99 37.42
CA GLU A 231 4.41 12.68 37.48
C GLU A 231 5.60 11.76 37.16
N ALA A 232 5.54 10.53 37.62
CA ALA A 232 6.60 9.53 37.44
C ALA A 232 6.53 8.78 36.11
N ASN A 233 5.48 9.00 35.30
CA ASN A 233 5.18 8.21 34.09
C ASN A 233 5.24 6.72 34.47
N THR A 234 4.50 6.31 35.49
CA THR A 234 4.56 4.96 36.06
C THR A 234 4.31 3.90 34.99
N GLU A 235 5.27 2.98 34.82
CA GLU A 235 5.16 1.89 33.86
C GLU A 235 4.21 0.83 34.37
N LEU A 236 3.24 0.48 33.53
CA LEU A 236 2.31 -0.62 33.72
C LEU A 236 2.53 -1.69 32.69
N THR A 237 2.38 -2.93 33.08
CA THR A 237 2.55 -4.09 32.22
C THR A 237 1.27 -4.92 32.19
N THR A 238 0.79 -5.20 30.98
CA THR A 238 -0.25 -6.18 30.73
C THR A 238 0.38 -7.38 30.01
N ALA A 239 0.17 -8.59 30.53
CA ALA A 239 0.69 -9.82 29.95
C ALA A 239 -0.48 -10.76 29.62
N LEU A 240 -0.55 -11.16 28.35
CA LEU A 240 -1.60 -11.98 27.80
C LEU A 240 -1.02 -13.23 27.13
N VAL A 241 -1.62 -14.38 27.36
CA VAL A 241 -1.39 -15.56 26.53
C VAL A 241 -2.48 -15.61 25.47
N MET A 242 -2.15 -15.22 24.26
CA MET A 242 -3.07 -15.23 23.12
C MET A 242 -3.27 -16.66 22.64
N ARG A 243 -4.50 -17.14 22.63
CA ARG A 243 -4.89 -18.45 22.08
C ARG A 243 -4.97 -18.37 20.56
N VAL A 244 -3.80 -18.30 19.91
CA VAL A 244 -3.72 -18.19 18.46
C VAL A 244 -4.33 -19.41 17.80
N GLY A 245 -4.05 -20.59 18.37
CA GLY A 245 -4.61 -21.86 17.92
C GLY A 245 -4.03 -22.33 16.59
N GLY A 246 -4.36 -23.56 16.24
CA GLY A 246 -4.05 -24.16 14.96
C GLY A 246 -5.21 -25.07 14.54
N VAL A 247 -5.22 -25.44 13.28
CA VAL A 247 -6.37 -26.08 12.65
C VAL A 247 -6.24 -27.61 12.60
N GLU A 248 -5.03 -28.15 12.60
CA GLU A 248 -4.82 -29.59 12.42
C GLU A 248 -4.91 -30.36 13.75
N GLY A 249 -5.86 -31.30 13.83
CA GLY A 249 -5.88 -32.38 14.81
C GLY A 249 -6.45 -32.07 16.20
N THR A 250 -6.81 -30.85 16.52
CA THR A 250 -7.24 -30.43 17.87
C THR A 250 -8.70 -29.95 17.98
N GLY A 251 -9.51 -30.19 16.95
CA GLY A 251 -10.90 -29.72 16.95
C GLY A 251 -11.07 -28.21 16.83
N GLY A 252 -10.04 -27.50 16.32
CA GLY A 252 -10.11 -26.09 16.01
C GLY A 252 -10.39 -25.23 17.23
N THR A 253 -9.42 -25.04 18.10
CA THR A 253 -9.49 -24.08 19.21
C THR A 253 -8.62 -22.88 18.92
N GLY A 254 -9.01 -21.70 19.40
CA GLY A 254 -8.26 -20.47 19.25
C GLY A 254 -8.73 -19.55 18.15
N ILE A 255 -8.07 -18.41 18.01
CA ILE A 255 -8.51 -17.28 17.16
C ILE A 255 -8.59 -17.68 15.68
N HIS A 256 -7.64 -18.48 15.18
CA HIS A 256 -7.62 -18.92 13.77
C HIS A 256 -8.63 -20.03 13.45
N TRP A 257 -9.45 -20.47 14.43
CA TRP A 257 -10.59 -21.34 14.14
C TRP A 257 -11.53 -20.77 13.06
N HIS A 258 -11.65 -19.43 12.97
CA HIS A 258 -12.48 -18.74 12.00
C HIS A 258 -12.11 -19.00 10.53
N VAL A 259 -10.86 -19.37 10.26
CA VAL A 259 -10.35 -19.68 8.92
C VAL A 259 -10.10 -21.17 8.71
N ASN A 260 -10.66 -22.03 9.59
CA ASN A 260 -10.63 -23.48 9.45
C ASN A 260 -11.34 -23.89 8.16
N PRO A 261 -10.76 -24.76 7.29
CA PRO A 261 -11.39 -25.26 6.08
C PRO A 261 -12.74 -25.95 6.32
N ASP A 262 -12.93 -26.55 7.51
CA ASP A 262 -14.15 -27.27 7.88
C ASP A 262 -15.28 -26.34 8.39
N VAL A 263 -15.02 -25.05 8.47
CA VAL A 263 -15.98 -24.04 8.94
C VAL A 263 -16.11 -22.96 7.89
N LYS A 264 -17.34 -22.63 7.52
CA LYS A 264 -17.63 -21.53 6.62
C LYS A 264 -18.35 -20.44 7.41
N ILE A 265 -17.76 -19.26 7.48
CA ILE A 265 -18.37 -18.10 8.12
C ILE A 265 -18.58 -17.03 7.05
N ARG A 266 -19.80 -16.51 6.97
CA ARG A 266 -20.13 -15.34 6.19
C ARG A 266 -20.91 -14.38 7.05
N TYR A 267 -20.82 -13.10 6.73
CA TYR A 267 -21.49 -12.07 7.50
C TYR A 267 -22.06 -10.98 6.60
N ARG A 268 -23.10 -10.30 7.09
CA ARG A 268 -23.68 -9.13 6.46
C ARG A 268 -23.31 -7.90 7.30
N SER A 269 -22.77 -6.87 6.65
CA SER A 269 -22.30 -5.65 7.32
C SER A 269 -22.59 -4.41 6.48
N ASP A 270 -22.38 -3.25 7.08
CA ASP A 270 -22.20 -1.99 6.35
C ASP A 270 -21.01 -2.05 5.37
N GLU A 271 -20.84 -1.01 4.57
CA GLU A 271 -19.79 -0.93 3.58
C GLU A 271 -18.39 -0.85 4.21
N SER A 272 -18.27 -0.16 5.33
CA SER A 272 -17.02 -0.02 6.09
C SER A 272 -16.58 -1.29 6.83
N ARG A 273 -17.48 -2.25 7.03
CA ARG A 273 -17.32 -3.48 7.83
C ARG A 273 -17.18 -3.22 9.34
N GLU A 274 -17.58 -2.04 9.80
CA GLU A 274 -17.54 -1.70 11.22
C GLU A 274 -18.78 -2.22 11.95
N GLU A 275 -19.95 -2.17 11.31
CA GLU A 275 -21.19 -2.68 11.88
C GLU A 275 -21.59 -4.02 11.26
N ILE A 276 -21.56 -5.06 12.08
CA ILE A 276 -21.99 -6.41 11.65
C ILE A 276 -23.46 -6.60 12.00
N TYR A 277 -24.27 -6.90 10.99
CA TYR A 277 -25.71 -7.06 11.10
C TYR A 277 -26.11 -8.52 11.34
N GLU A 278 -25.38 -9.44 10.71
CA GLU A 278 -25.73 -10.84 10.69
C GLU A 278 -24.50 -11.71 10.44
N VAL A 279 -24.42 -12.85 11.11
CA VAL A 279 -23.36 -13.86 10.94
C VAL A 279 -23.98 -15.20 10.69
N GLU A 280 -23.57 -15.86 9.63
CA GLU A 280 -23.94 -17.24 9.29
C GLU A 280 -22.71 -18.12 9.36
N MET A 281 -22.80 -19.19 10.14
CA MET A 281 -21.74 -20.18 10.30
C MET A 281 -22.24 -21.54 9.84
N THR A 282 -21.55 -22.14 8.87
CA THR A 282 -21.79 -23.50 8.40
C THR A 282 -20.68 -24.41 8.90
N ARG A 283 -21.05 -25.47 9.62
CA ARG A 283 -20.13 -26.51 10.12
C ARG A 283 -19.87 -27.58 9.07
N ALA A 284 -18.84 -28.43 9.31
CA ALA A 284 -18.49 -29.54 8.43
C ALA A 284 -19.63 -30.55 8.21
N ASP A 285 -20.52 -30.70 9.18
CA ASP A 285 -21.72 -31.59 9.09
C ASP A 285 -22.88 -30.96 8.31
N GLY A 286 -22.69 -29.71 7.79
CA GLY A 286 -23.70 -28.98 7.06
C GLY A 286 -24.69 -28.20 7.95
N THR A 287 -24.55 -28.26 9.27
CA THR A 287 -25.36 -27.47 10.20
C THR A 287 -25.11 -25.98 10.00
N VAL A 288 -26.15 -25.20 9.79
CA VAL A 288 -26.08 -23.74 9.65
C VAL A 288 -26.61 -23.08 10.93
N MET A 289 -25.81 -22.19 11.50
CA MET A 289 -26.20 -21.34 12.62
C MET A 289 -26.21 -19.89 12.16
N GLN A 290 -27.31 -19.20 12.41
CA GLN A 290 -27.50 -17.80 12.01
C GLN A 290 -27.68 -16.94 13.26
N TYR A 291 -26.84 -15.91 13.38
CA TYR A 291 -26.89 -14.94 14.45
C TYR A 291 -27.22 -13.57 13.88
N VAL A 292 -28.18 -12.88 14.47
CA VAL A 292 -28.68 -11.60 13.97
C VAL A 292 -28.66 -10.55 15.08
N ASP A 293 -28.21 -9.36 14.80
CA ASP A 293 -28.48 -8.20 15.62
C ASP A 293 -29.89 -7.68 15.30
N ARG A 294 -30.81 -7.82 16.26
CA ARG A 294 -32.22 -7.41 16.08
C ARG A 294 -32.40 -5.90 15.89
N LYS A 295 -31.37 -5.10 16.11
CA LYS A 295 -31.38 -3.64 15.89
C LYS A 295 -30.78 -3.26 14.56
N ALA A 296 -30.17 -4.21 13.85
CA ALA A 296 -29.63 -3.98 12.53
C ALA A 296 -30.73 -3.66 11.51
N PRO A 297 -30.43 -2.91 10.44
CA PRO A 297 -31.37 -2.68 9.37
C PRO A 297 -31.80 -4.01 8.72
N GLU A 298 -33.11 -4.17 8.49
CA GLU A 298 -33.65 -5.36 7.80
C GLU A 298 -33.14 -5.40 6.36
N ASP A 299 -33.13 -4.24 5.70
CA ASP A 299 -32.65 -4.06 4.34
C ASP A 299 -31.26 -3.39 4.32
N GLY A 300 -30.46 -3.74 3.32
CA GLY A 300 -29.13 -3.16 3.12
C GLY A 300 -28.00 -4.00 3.70
N GLY A 301 -26.79 -3.47 3.58
CA GLY A 301 -25.56 -4.20 3.88
C GLY A 301 -25.17 -5.20 2.78
N LEU A 302 -23.94 -5.68 2.86
CA LEU A 302 -23.37 -6.62 1.89
C LEU A 302 -22.96 -7.90 2.59
N TRP A 303 -23.32 -9.05 2.01
CA TRP A 303 -22.84 -10.35 2.43
C TRP A 303 -21.41 -10.58 1.95
N ARG A 304 -20.57 -11.08 2.86
CA ARG A 304 -19.16 -11.42 2.59
C ARG A 304 -18.80 -12.75 3.26
N ASP A 305 -17.93 -13.51 2.60
CA ASP A 305 -17.26 -14.63 3.26
C ASP A 305 -16.14 -14.06 4.15
N MET A 306 -16.02 -14.59 5.37
CA MET A 306 -14.97 -14.16 6.30
C MET A 306 -13.59 -14.58 5.78
N ASP A 307 -12.67 -13.64 5.79
CA ASP A 307 -11.30 -13.81 5.30
C ASP A 307 -10.28 -13.19 6.26
N CYS A 308 -9.00 -13.37 5.99
CA CYS A 308 -7.88 -12.86 6.78
C CYS A 308 -8.00 -11.35 7.08
N VAL A 309 -8.43 -10.56 6.07
CA VAL A 309 -8.56 -9.10 6.20
C VAL A 309 -9.74 -8.63 7.05
N ASP A 310 -10.61 -9.52 7.49
CA ASP A 310 -11.70 -9.12 8.40
C ASP A 310 -11.22 -8.92 9.83
N CYS A 311 -10.09 -9.57 10.17
CA CYS A 311 -9.36 -9.36 11.43
C CYS A 311 -8.05 -8.61 11.20
N HIS A 312 -7.30 -8.96 10.15
CA HIS A 312 -6.04 -8.32 9.77
C HIS A 312 -6.28 -7.27 8.67
N ASN A 313 -7.17 -6.30 8.90
CA ASN A 313 -7.54 -5.30 7.90
C ASN A 313 -6.40 -4.33 7.53
N ARG A 314 -5.38 -4.21 8.39
CA ARG A 314 -4.22 -3.33 8.23
C ARG A 314 -2.88 -4.09 8.39
N PRO A 315 -2.61 -5.16 7.63
CA PRO A 315 -1.42 -5.99 7.86
C PRO A 315 -0.10 -5.25 7.58
N SER A 316 -0.11 -4.27 6.66
CA SER A 316 1.06 -3.48 6.26
C SER A 316 0.90 -1.98 6.48
N HIS A 317 -0.31 -1.51 6.74
CA HIS A 317 -0.65 -0.08 6.83
C HIS A 317 -1.23 0.22 8.21
N ILE A 318 -0.44 -0.02 9.25
CA ILE A 318 -0.86 0.13 10.65
C ILE A 318 -0.62 1.58 11.08
N TYR A 319 -1.69 2.26 11.45
CA TYR A 319 -1.67 3.56 12.14
C TYR A 319 -1.95 3.30 13.61
N LYS A 320 -1.09 3.82 14.47
CA LYS A 320 -1.21 3.60 15.91
C LYS A 320 -1.87 4.80 16.57
N PRO A 321 -2.67 4.60 17.62
CA PRO A 321 -3.19 5.71 18.41
C PRO A 321 -2.08 6.56 19.04
N ALA A 322 -2.37 7.84 19.28
CA ALA A 322 -1.42 8.78 19.88
C ALA A 322 -0.81 8.24 21.19
N SER A 323 -1.66 7.68 22.06
CA SER A 323 -1.20 7.11 23.33
C SER A 323 -0.17 6.00 23.15
N ASN A 324 -0.40 5.07 22.19
CA ASN A 324 0.52 3.97 21.93
C ASN A 324 1.85 4.43 21.33
N GLU A 325 1.86 5.52 20.56
CA GLU A 325 3.09 6.09 20.01
C GLU A 325 3.89 6.83 21.09
N VAL A 326 3.24 7.56 22.02
CA VAL A 326 3.94 8.13 23.18
C VAL A 326 4.54 7.02 24.04
N ASP A 327 3.79 5.96 24.32
CA ASP A 327 4.31 4.80 25.07
C ASP A 327 5.50 4.15 24.35
N ARG A 328 5.45 4.08 23.02
CA ARG A 328 6.56 3.54 22.23
C ARG A 328 7.83 4.37 22.38
N VAL A 329 7.75 5.68 22.21
CA VAL A 329 8.96 6.53 22.27
C VAL A 329 9.55 6.61 23.68
N ILE A 330 8.73 6.49 24.73
CA ILE A 330 9.21 6.36 26.13
C ILE A 330 9.89 5.00 26.32
N ARG A 331 9.25 3.91 25.92
CA ARG A 331 9.78 2.53 26.05
C ARG A 331 11.08 2.33 25.29
N GLU A 332 11.22 2.94 24.12
CA GLU A 332 12.43 2.88 23.29
C GLU A 332 13.55 3.80 23.81
N GLY A 333 13.30 4.56 24.87
CA GLY A 333 14.28 5.47 25.48
C GLY A 333 14.55 6.73 24.64
N LEU A 334 13.70 7.02 23.63
CA LEU A 334 13.78 8.25 22.85
C LEU A 334 13.26 9.46 23.63
N VAL A 335 12.40 9.21 24.60
CA VAL A 335 11.90 10.17 25.58
C VAL A 335 12.38 9.76 26.96
N ASP A 336 13.07 10.64 27.67
CA ASP A 336 13.50 10.41 29.05
C ASP A 336 12.29 10.34 29.97
N ARG A 337 11.99 9.13 30.47
CA ARG A 337 10.86 8.86 31.37
C ARG A 337 10.93 9.66 32.67
N SER A 338 12.11 10.11 33.07
CA SER A 338 12.29 10.92 34.30
C SER A 338 11.87 12.38 34.13
N LEU A 339 11.41 12.80 32.95
CA LEU A 339 10.75 14.09 32.72
C LEU A 339 9.35 14.05 33.32
N PRO A 340 9.03 14.87 34.35
CA PRO A 340 7.74 14.83 35.02
C PRO A 340 6.57 15.01 34.02
N PHE A 341 5.57 14.13 34.10
CA PHE A 341 4.36 14.18 33.31
C PHE A 341 4.58 14.11 31.79
N VAL A 342 5.72 13.61 31.29
CA VAL A 342 6.03 13.64 29.86
C VAL A 342 5.04 12.82 29.03
N LYS A 343 4.46 11.74 29.59
CA LYS A 343 3.38 10.98 28.93
C LYS A 343 2.14 11.86 28.70
N ARG A 344 1.67 12.52 29.75
CA ARG A 344 0.49 13.39 29.71
C ARG A 344 0.66 14.55 28.74
N GLU A 345 1.77 15.28 28.88
CA GLU A 345 2.02 16.46 28.04
C GLU A 345 2.32 16.08 26.60
N GLY A 346 3.08 15.00 26.39
CA GLY A 346 3.33 14.47 25.06
C GLY A 346 2.02 14.12 24.35
N LEU A 347 1.12 13.38 25.01
CA LEU A 347 -0.18 13.04 24.46
C LEU A 347 -1.03 14.29 24.18
N ARG A 348 -1.15 15.19 25.14
CA ARG A 348 -1.90 16.45 24.99
C ARG A 348 -1.43 17.29 23.78
N ILE A 349 -0.13 17.29 23.49
CA ILE A 349 0.44 18.10 22.43
C ILE A 349 0.26 17.41 21.07
N ILE A 350 0.58 16.11 20.97
CA ILE A 350 0.50 15.42 19.66
C ILE A 350 -0.93 15.08 19.23
N ASP A 351 -1.91 15.16 20.14
CA ASP A 351 -3.33 14.99 19.80
C ASP A 351 -3.94 16.23 19.10
N GLN A 352 -3.19 17.34 19.05
CA GLN A 352 -3.59 18.53 18.32
C GLN A 352 -3.42 18.35 16.81
N GLN A 353 -4.23 19.06 16.04
CA GLN A 353 -4.14 19.08 14.57
C GLN A 353 -3.25 20.24 14.11
N PHE A 354 -2.30 19.94 13.25
CA PHE A 354 -1.40 20.92 12.63
C PHE A 354 -1.52 20.86 11.11
N GLU A 355 -1.22 21.97 10.45
CA GLU A 355 -1.37 22.10 8.98
C GLU A 355 -0.29 21.32 8.20
N SER A 356 0.89 21.09 8.78
CA SER A 356 2.00 20.37 8.17
C SER A 356 2.87 19.70 9.24
N HIS A 357 3.74 18.78 8.82
CA HIS A 357 4.72 18.16 9.71
C HIS A 357 5.71 19.17 10.29
N GLU A 358 6.11 20.19 9.51
CA GLU A 358 6.98 21.28 9.97
C GLU A 358 6.30 22.09 11.07
N ALA A 359 5.06 22.52 10.84
CA ALA A 359 4.28 23.25 11.84
C ALA A 359 4.05 22.42 13.10
N ALA A 360 3.78 21.12 12.95
CA ALA A 360 3.66 20.20 14.06
C ALA A 360 4.95 20.13 14.90
N ARG A 361 6.09 19.94 14.22
CA ARG A 361 7.40 19.85 14.88
C ARG A 361 7.73 21.11 15.67
N GLU A 362 7.56 22.28 15.07
CA GLU A 362 7.81 23.56 15.72
C GLU A 362 6.91 23.73 16.96
N ALA A 363 5.61 23.50 16.80
CA ALA A 363 4.64 23.64 17.88
C ALA A 363 4.85 22.61 19.02
N ILE A 364 5.21 21.37 18.69
CA ILE A 364 5.50 20.33 19.70
C ILE A 364 6.71 20.73 20.54
N LEU A 365 7.79 21.16 19.89
CA LEU A 365 9.00 21.60 20.59
C LEU A 365 8.72 22.82 21.47
N GLU A 366 8.07 23.86 20.93
CA GLU A 366 7.74 25.08 21.66
C GLU A 366 6.85 24.81 22.87
N GLN A 367 5.75 24.06 22.68
CA GLN A 367 4.81 23.77 23.77
C GLN A 367 5.44 22.91 24.87
N LEU A 368 6.27 21.92 24.51
CA LEU A 368 6.92 21.07 25.50
C LEU A 368 7.97 21.86 26.31
N GLN A 369 8.79 22.68 25.65
CA GLN A 369 9.76 23.54 26.33
C GLN A 369 9.06 24.58 27.24
N ALA A 370 7.99 25.22 26.75
CA ALA A 370 7.21 26.18 27.54
C ALA A 370 6.61 25.52 28.80
N TYR A 371 6.05 24.31 28.65
CA TYR A 371 5.50 23.58 29.79
C TYR A 371 6.55 23.35 30.90
N TYR A 372 7.75 22.88 30.55
CA TYR A 372 8.80 22.64 31.55
C TYR A 372 9.36 23.95 32.10
N ALA A 373 9.52 24.99 31.30
CA ALA A 373 9.99 26.28 31.79
C ALA A 373 9.02 26.93 32.83
N GLU A 374 7.72 26.74 32.62
CA GLU A 374 6.69 27.30 33.48
C GLU A 374 6.47 26.45 34.76
N ASN A 375 6.36 25.13 34.62
CA ASN A 375 5.91 24.25 35.69
C ASN A 375 7.06 23.52 36.42
N HIS A 376 8.21 23.33 35.74
CA HIS A 376 9.38 22.63 36.28
C HIS A 376 10.69 23.33 35.89
N PRO A 377 10.92 24.61 36.34
CA PRO A 377 12.06 25.41 35.86
C PRO A 377 13.44 24.81 36.20
N GLU A 378 13.54 24.05 37.30
CA GLU A 378 14.78 23.35 37.65
C GLU A 378 15.08 22.21 36.63
N ILE A 379 14.07 21.44 36.29
CA ILE A 379 14.17 20.39 35.24
C ILE A 379 14.45 21.00 33.88
N ALA A 380 13.81 22.13 33.54
CA ALA A 380 14.08 22.85 32.29
C ALA A 380 15.54 23.30 32.18
N ALA A 381 16.18 23.70 33.27
CA ALA A 381 17.58 24.10 33.29
C ALA A 381 18.54 22.89 33.28
N GLU A 382 18.23 21.83 34.05
CA GLU A 382 19.08 20.64 34.18
C GLU A 382 19.02 19.70 32.98
N LYS A 383 17.81 19.55 32.35
CA LYS A 383 17.50 18.54 31.32
C LYS A 383 17.06 19.17 30.00
N ALA A 384 17.55 20.37 29.68
CA ALA A 384 17.17 21.07 28.43
C ALA A 384 17.30 20.20 27.18
N ASP A 385 18.42 19.47 27.03
CA ASP A 385 18.67 18.59 25.90
C ASP A 385 17.69 17.40 25.86
N ALA A 386 17.32 16.85 27.01
CA ALA A 386 16.36 15.74 27.10
C ALA A 386 14.94 16.20 26.72
N ILE A 387 14.56 17.44 27.05
CA ILE A 387 13.27 18.03 26.65
C ILE A 387 13.23 18.24 25.15
N VAL A 388 14.32 18.73 24.54
CA VAL A 388 14.42 18.87 23.08
C VAL A 388 14.35 17.51 22.41
N ALA A 389 15.09 16.51 22.89
CA ALA A 389 15.05 15.15 22.35
C ALA A 389 13.64 14.54 22.46
N ALA A 390 12.94 14.77 23.58
CA ALA A 390 11.55 14.33 23.74
C ALA A 390 10.62 14.99 22.71
N GLY A 391 10.76 16.31 22.49
CA GLY A 391 9.99 17.02 21.47
C GLY A 391 10.23 16.47 20.06
N GLU A 392 11.48 16.21 19.69
CA GLU A 392 11.82 15.60 18.39
C GLU A 392 11.26 14.18 18.25
N ALA A 393 11.32 13.38 19.29
CA ALA A 393 10.77 12.03 19.30
C ALA A 393 9.24 12.03 19.13
N LEU A 394 8.55 12.95 19.80
CA LEU A 394 7.11 13.15 19.67
C LEU A 394 6.72 13.67 18.29
N ALA A 395 7.46 14.63 17.75
CA ALA A 395 7.27 15.12 16.38
C ALA A 395 7.49 14.00 15.34
N GLY A 396 8.51 13.17 15.54
CA GLY A 396 8.73 11.99 14.72
C GLY A 396 7.59 10.97 14.81
N ALA A 397 7.02 10.75 15.98
CA ALA A 397 5.86 9.88 16.18
C ALA A 397 4.60 10.44 15.49
N TYR A 398 4.40 11.77 15.54
CA TYR A 398 3.33 12.45 14.82
C TYR A 398 3.50 12.29 13.30
N ALA A 399 4.66 12.62 12.76
CA ALA A 399 4.92 12.66 11.33
C ALA A 399 4.76 11.31 10.60
N VAL A 400 4.86 10.18 11.31
CA VAL A 400 4.71 8.84 10.72
C VAL A 400 3.31 8.25 10.86
N ASN A 401 2.38 8.94 11.52
CA ASN A 401 1.00 8.50 11.69
C ASN A 401 -0.03 9.53 11.16
N ILE A 402 0.34 10.80 11.11
CA ILE A 402 -0.55 11.90 10.74
C ILE A 402 -0.10 12.50 9.42
N PHE A 403 -1.04 12.70 8.49
CA PHE A 403 -0.78 13.28 7.17
C PHE A 403 -1.89 14.30 6.85
N PRO A 404 -1.74 15.57 7.25
CA PRO A 404 -2.77 16.60 7.12
C PRO A 404 -3.26 16.77 5.68
N GLN A 405 -2.35 16.75 4.71
CA GLN A 405 -2.65 16.87 3.28
C GLN A 405 -3.52 15.74 2.71
N MET A 406 -3.57 14.60 3.40
CA MET A 406 -4.39 13.44 3.05
C MET A 406 -5.57 13.25 3.99
N ASN A 407 -5.81 14.18 4.92
CA ASN A 407 -6.82 14.07 5.99
C ASN A 407 -6.70 12.78 6.80
N VAL A 408 -5.47 12.33 7.05
CA VAL A 408 -5.18 11.15 7.87
C VAL A 408 -4.82 11.60 9.27
N TRP A 409 -5.61 11.16 10.25
CA TRP A 409 -5.49 11.46 11.68
C TRP A 409 -5.42 10.16 12.48
N TRP A 410 -5.25 10.22 13.80
CA TRP A 410 -5.07 9.06 14.68
C TRP A 410 -6.17 8.00 14.56
N ASP A 411 -7.40 8.41 14.30
CA ASP A 411 -8.63 7.60 14.24
C ASP A 411 -9.13 7.34 12.81
N THR A 412 -8.44 7.84 11.79
CA THR A 412 -8.91 7.71 10.39
C THR A 412 -9.03 6.26 9.94
N TYR A 413 -8.15 5.40 10.42
CA TYR A 413 -8.07 4.02 9.96
C TYR A 413 -8.06 3.04 11.15
N PRO A 414 -9.22 2.53 11.56
CA PRO A 414 -9.32 1.57 12.65
C PRO A 414 -8.58 0.26 12.32
N ASN A 415 -8.02 -0.36 13.36
CA ASN A 415 -7.36 -1.66 13.26
C ASN A 415 -8.22 -2.72 13.98
N HIS A 416 -8.62 -3.76 13.26
CA HIS A 416 -9.52 -4.79 13.77
C HIS A 416 -8.81 -5.89 14.61
N ILE A 417 -7.49 -5.80 14.81
CA ILE A 417 -6.77 -6.75 15.66
C ILE A 417 -7.02 -6.40 17.14
N GLY A 418 -7.73 -7.29 17.82
CA GLY A 418 -8.09 -7.10 19.22
C GLY A 418 -9.36 -6.27 19.40
N HIS A 419 -9.45 -5.49 20.46
CA HIS A 419 -10.60 -4.67 20.85
C HIS A 419 -10.20 -3.42 21.66
N GLU A 420 -8.91 -3.05 21.61
CA GLU A 420 -8.39 -1.87 22.34
C GLU A 420 -8.53 -0.57 21.54
N GLN A 421 -8.39 -0.66 20.22
CA GLN A 421 -8.36 0.51 19.31
C GLN A 421 -9.63 0.67 18.50
N SER A 422 -10.36 -0.41 18.30
CA SER A 422 -11.65 -0.48 17.62
C SER A 422 -12.43 -1.66 18.19
N ASP A 423 -13.68 -1.79 17.80
CA ASP A 423 -14.51 -2.93 18.23
C ASP A 423 -13.96 -4.28 17.77
N GLY A 424 -13.11 -4.33 16.74
CA GLY A 424 -12.36 -5.51 16.32
C GLY A 424 -13.14 -6.82 16.44
N CYS A 425 -12.69 -7.70 17.34
CA CYS A 425 -13.35 -8.98 17.61
C CYS A 425 -14.76 -8.80 18.20
N THR A 426 -15.01 -7.72 18.96
CA THR A 426 -16.32 -7.48 19.59
C THR A 426 -17.39 -7.01 18.63
N ARG A 427 -17.06 -6.74 17.35
CA ARG A 427 -18.06 -6.53 16.29
C ARG A 427 -19.02 -7.72 16.17
N CYS A 428 -18.51 -8.95 16.35
CA CYS A 428 -19.30 -10.20 16.33
C CYS A 428 -19.44 -10.83 17.72
N HIS A 429 -18.35 -10.82 18.54
CA HIS A 429 -18.33 -11.41 19.89
C HIS A 429 -18.93 -10.46 20.92
N ASN A 430 -20.24 -10.25 20.82
CA ASN A 430 -20.99 -9.33 21.68
C ASN A 430 -22.35 -9.94 22.07
N ARG A 431 -23.10 -9.26 22.93
CA ARG A 431 -24.41 -9.72 23.42
C ARG A 431 -25.55 -9.44 22.45
N LYS A 432 -25.32 -8.74 21.35
CA LYS A 432 -26.35 -8.37 20.35
C LYS A 432 -26.62 -9.52 19.37
N MET A 433 -25.57 -10.25 18.98
CA MET A 433 -25.60 -11.35 18.01
C MET A 433 -26.25 -12.59 18.61
N ARG A 434 -27.46 -12.96 18.16
CA ARG A 434 -28.25 -14.04 18.71
C ARG A 434 -28.98 -14.86 17.65
N THR A 435 -29.11 -16.17 17.90
CA THR A 435 -29.96 -17.05 17.12
C THR A 435 -31.44 -16.79 17.43
N GLU A 436 -32.36 -17.43 16.70
CA GLU A 436 -33.79 -17.44 17.00
C GLU A 436 -34.08 -17.95 18.41
N ASP A 437 -33.38 -18.99 18.84
CA ASP A 437 -33.47 -19.60 20.19
C ASP A 437 -32.78 -18.75 21.27
N ARG A 438 -32.29 -17.56 20.93
CA ARG A 438 -31.56 -16.62 21.79
C ARG A 438 -30.17 -17.07 22.26
N GLU A 439 -29.59 -18.08 21.66
CA GLU A 439 -28.19 -18.39 21.84
C GLU A 439 -27.34 -17.23 21.28
N GLN A 440 -26.30 -16.85 21.99
CA GLN A 440 -25.41 -15.76 21.56
C GLN A 440 -24.06 -16.30 21.09
N ILE A 441 -23.40 -15.54 20.22
CA ILE A 441 -21.98 -15.79 19.96
C ILE A 441 -21.25 -15.62 21.28
N ARG A 442 -20.41 -16.61 21.63
CA ARG A 442 -19.63 -16.56 22.88
C ARG A 442 -18.74 -15.31 22.91
N ASN A 443 -18.70 -14.65 24.06
CA ASN A 443 -17.92 -13.43 24.29
C ASN A 443 -17.12 -13.49 25.59
N ASP A 444 -16.77 -14.70 26.02
CA ASP A 444 -15.95 -14.92 27.23
C ASP A 444 -14.51 -14.52 26.92
N CYS A 445 -13.86 -13.82 27.85
CA CYS A 445 -12.48 -13.33 27.66
C CYS A 445 -11.48 -14.44 27.38
N ASP A 446 -11.67 -15.60 28.02
CA ASP A 446 -10.80 -16.77 27.91
C ASP A 446 -10.90 -17.52 26.57
N LEU A 447 -11.81 -17.12 25.64
CA LEU A 447 -11.86 -17.62 24.27
C LEU A 447 -10.62 -17.28 23.49
N CYS A 448 -10.17 -16.03 23.60
CA CYS A 448 -9.12 -15.46 22.76
C CYS A 448 -7.77 -15.34 23.48
N HIS A 449 -7.80 -15.11 24.80
CA HIS A 449 -6.57 -14.94 25.60
C HIS A 449 -6.78 -15.26 27.07
N LEU A 450 -5.69 -15.60 27.73
CA LEU A 450 -5.62 -15.66 29.20
C LEU A 450 -4.83 -14.44 29.69
N VAL A 451 -5.39 -13.70 30.64
CA VAL A 451 -4.73 -12.57 31.28
C VAL A 451 -3.82 -13.10 32.40
N LEU A 452 -2.53 -12.83 32.31
CA LEU A 452 -1.54 -13.20 33.32
C LEU A 452 -1.21 -12.03 34.26
N ALA A 453 -1.24 -10.81 33.75
CA ALA A 453 -1.10 -9.57 34.48
C ALA A 453 -1.91 -8.50 33.75
N GLU A 454 -2.60 -7.64 34.48
CA GLU A 454 -3.42 -6.56 33.92
C GLU A 454 -3.06 -5.24 34.61
N GLU A 455 -2.42 -4.35 33.86
CA GLU A 455 -2.00 -3.02 34.37
C GLU A 455 -1.21 -3.06 35.70
N GLU A 456 -0.31 -4.01 35.84
CA GLU A 456 0.49 -4.19 37.03
C GLU A 456 1.86 -3.49 36.91
N GLU A 457 2.31 -2.90 38.03
CA GLU A 457 3.68 -2.40 38.16
C GLU A 457 4.62 -3.59 38.43
N ASN A 458 5.54 -3.88 37.50
CA ASN A 458 6.55 -4.95 37.59
C ASN A 458 5.98 -6.33 38.00
N PRO A 459 5.08 -6.93 37.23
CA PRO A 459 4.50 -8.22 37.56
C PRO A 459 5.57 -9.31 37.70
N ASP A 460 5.58 -10.03 38.81
CA ASP A 460 6.57 -11.08 39.13
C ASP A 460 6.69 -12.13 38.03
N LEU A 461 5.56 -12.52 37.42
CA LEU A 461 5.52 -13.52 36.37
C LEU A 461 6.30 -13.07 35.12
N VAL A 462 6.21 -11.79 34.74
CA VAL A 462 6.94 -11.26 33.59
C VAL A 462 8.43 -11.19 33.89
N THR A 463 8.79 -10.83 35.10
CA THR A 463 10.19 -10.81 35.57
C THR A 463 10.79 -12.21 35.54
N MET A 464 10.05 -13.23 35.96
CA MET A 464 10.47 -14.63 35.91
C MET A 464 10.68 -15.13 34.48
N LEU A 465 9.79 -14.78 33.54
CA LEU A 465 9.89 -15.17 32.13
C LEU A 465 11.02 -14.47 31.37
N GLN A 466 11.50 -13.32 31.86
CA GLN A 466 12.63 -12.58 31.27
C GLN A 466 13.99 -13.02 31.83
N SER A 467 14.01 -13.76 32.93
CA SER A 467 15.23 -14.23 33.62
C SER A 467 15.71 -15.60 33.13
N GLU A 468 14.94 -16.29 32.27
CA GLU A 468 15.32 -17.53 31.56
C GLU A 468 15.80 -17.23 30.12
#